data_fb6f35c309959d63434f200f781c6326
#
_entry.id   fb6f35c309959d63434f200f781c6326
#
_cell.length_a   1.000
_cell.length_b   1.000
_cell.length_c   1.000
_cell.angle_alpha   90.00
_cell.angle_beta   90.00
_cell.angle_gamma   90.00
#
_symmetry.space_group_name_H-M   'P 1'
#
loop_
_entity.id
_entity.type
_entity.pdbx_description
1 polymer ?
#
loop_
_entity_poly.entity_id
_entity_poly.type
_entity_poly.pdbx_seq_one_letter_code
_entity_poly.pdbx_strand_id
1 'polypeptide(L)'
;GSVAEMALYDAARKAGDHPVVEKGARIGYAMSGVIHFIIGWIALKLAWGIGGGSGDADTSGALKTVASSGGGPLMLGFAVLGFLMLAVALAAAAIVGGETSDRIKSAAKAVMYTSFAWSSFAIARGASNSDEAKTDDVTAQVMGMPGGRYIVGLVGLVVLGVAGYHVYKGWSKKFLEDLQEHPGDWAVTAGRLGYVAKGCALLVVGLLVLLAAWHADSEEAAGLDGALTTIRDLA
;
A
#
# COMPACT_ATOMS: atom_id res chain seq x y z
N GLY A 1 4.69 -20.72 28.07
CA GLY A 1 4.16 -20.92 26.70
C GLY A 1 3.76 -22.36 26.49
N SER A 2 2.68 -22.59 25.76
CA SER A 2 2.27 -23.96 25.42
C SER A 2 3.26 -24.57 24.39
N VAL A 3 3.34 -25.90 24.33
CA VAL A 3 4.17 -26.61 23.31
C VAL A 3 3.81 -26.14 21.90
N ALA A 4 2.52 -25.83 21.66
CA ALA A 4 2.04 -25.28 20.38
C ALA A 4 2.61 -23.89 20.07
N GLU A 5 2.73 -23.01 21.08
CA GLU A 5 3.33 -21.67 20.89
C GLU A 5 4.81 -21.76 20.57
N MET A 6 5.55 -22.62 21.23
CA MET A 6 6.98 -22.86 20.92
C MET A 6 7.16 -23.42 19.51
N ALA A 7 6.33 -24.39 19.12
CA ALA A 7 6.38 -24.97 17.77
C ALA A 7 6.05 -23.92 16.68
N LEU A 8 5.06 -23.05 16.93
CA LEU A 8 4.72 -21.95 16.00
C LEU A 8 5.87 -20.93 15.89
N TYR A 9 6.49 -20.58 17.01
CA TYR A 9 7.63 -19.65 17.03
C TYR A 9 8.82 -20.21 16.25
N ASP A 10 9.18 -21.48 16.49
CA ASP A 10 10.27 -22.14 15.78
C ASP A 10 9.99 -22.29 14.28
N ALA A 11 8.76 -22.61 13.90
CA ALA A 11 8.34 -22.71 12.51
C ALA A 11 8.40 -21.33 11.80
N ALA A 12 7.93 -20.27 12.47
CA ALA A 12 7.97 -18.90 11.95
C ALA A 12 9.42 -18.42 11.77
N ARG A 13 10.28 -18.66 12.76
CA ARG A 13 11.71 -18.32 12.70
C ARG A 13 12.39 -19.05 11.54
N LYS A 14 12.18 -20.35 11.43
CA LYS A 14 12.75 -21.17 10.33
C LYS A 14 12.26 -20.71 8.95
N ALA A 15 11.00 -20.31 8.83
CA ALA A 15 10.45 -19.77 7.59
C ALA A 15 11.07 -18.41 7.26
N GLY A 16 11.17 -17.50 8.23
CA GLY A 16 11.76 -16.15 8.03
C GLY A 16 13.24 -16.19 7.66
N ASP A 17 14.01 -17.07 8.30
CA ASP A 17 15.46 -17.23 8.09
C ASP A 17 15.80 -18.08 6.86
N HIS A 18 14.79 -18.61 6.13
CA HIS A 18 15.04 -19.47 5.00
C HIS A 18 15.58 -18.67 3.79
N PRO A 19 16.71 -19.08 3.16
CA PRO A 19 17.35 -18.31 2.08
C PRO A 19 16.44 -18.01 0.87
N VAL A 20 15.50 -18.90 0.58
CA VAL A 20 14.52 -18.70 -0.50
C VAL A 20 13.53 -17.60 -0.15
N VAL A 21 13.07 -17.54 1.11
CA VAL A 21 12.18 -16.49 1.60
C VAL A 21 12.90 -15.14 1.61
N GLU A 22 14.15 -15.09 2.08
CA GLU A 22 14.95 -13.87 2.07
C GLU A 22 15.17 -13.33 0.65
N LYS A 23 15.61 -14.18 -0.29
CA LYS A 23 15.80 -13.77 -1.69
C LYS A 23 14.49 -13.37 -2.36
N GLY A 24 13.41 -14.11 -2.11
CA GLY A 24 12.08 -13.80 -2.63
C GLY A 24 11.53 -12.50 -2.07
N ALA A 25 11.75 -12.22 -0.78
CA ALA A 25 11.37 -10.96 -0.16
C ALA A 25 12.11 -9.75 -0.79
N ARG A 26 13.39 -9.91 -1.13
CA ARG A 26 14.14 -8.86 -1.88
C ARG A 26 13.51 -8.58 -3.24
N ILE A 27 13.08 -9.62 -3.97
CA ILE A 27 12.33 -9.46 -5.22
C ILE A 27 11.00 -8.73 -4.95
N GLY A 28 10.28 -9.08 -3.89
CA GLY A 28 9.05 -8.41 -3.48
C GLY A 28 9.25 -6.92 -3.22
N TYR A 29 10.30 -6.52 -2.52
CA TYR A 29 10.64 -5.12 -2.32
C TYR A 29 11.00 -4.40 -3.63
N ALA A 30 11.77 -5.05 -4.52
CA ALA A 30 12.09 -4.48 -5.83
C ALA A 30 10.83 -4.27 -6.67
N MET A 31 9.93 -5.26 -6.71
CA MET A 31 8.63 -5.14 -7.40
C MET A 31 7.74 -4.06 -6.78
N SER A 32 7.72 -3.93 -5.45
CA SER A 32 7.04 -2.83 -4.77
C SER A 32 7.58 -1.47 -5.22
N GLY A 33 8.90 -1.33 -5.33
CA GLY A 33 9.54 -0.11 -5.85
C GLY A 33 9.11 0.21 -7.29
N VAL A 34 9.10 -0.79 -8.17
CA VAL A 34 8.64 -0.63 -9.56
C VAL A 34 7.18 -0.19 -9.62
N ILE A 35 6.30 -0.83 -8.85
CA ILE A 35 4.88 -0.48 -8.78
C ILE A 35 4.70 0.96 -8.30
N HIS A 36 5.37 1.37 -7.22
CA HIS A 36 5.29 2.75 -6.73
C HIS A 36 5.82 3.77 -7.73
N PHE A 37 6.87 3.42 -8.49
CA PHE A 37 7.35 4.27 -9.58
C PHE A 37 6.30 4.44 -10.67
N ILE A 38 5.62 3.35 -11.08
CA ILE A 38 4.56 3.39 -12.08
C ILE A 38 3.36 4.20 -11.58
N ILE A 39 2.94 4.01 -10.32
CA ILE A 39 1.87 4.82 -9.70
C ILE A 39 2.24 6.30 -9.76
N GLY A 40 3.46 6.65 -9.35
CA GLY A 40 3.94 8.04 -9.42
C GLY A 40 3.94 8.59 -10.85
N TRP A 41 4.33 7.79 -11.84
CA TRP A 41 4.28 8.18 -13.23
C TRP A 41 2.86 8.40 -13.76
N ILE A 42 1.91 7.51 -13.41
CA ILE A 42 0.49 7.65 -13.75
C ILE A 42 -0.08 8.91 -13.09
N ALA A 43 0.21 9.13 -11.80
CA ALA A 43 -0.22 10.32 -11.07
C ALA A 43 0.30 11.62 -11.71
N LEU A 44 1.56 11.65 -12.14
CA LEU A 44 2.12 12.78 -12.87
C LEU A 44 1.37 13.02 -14.19
N LYS A 45 1.14 11.98 -14.98
CA LYS A 45 0.38 12.09 -16.24
C LYS A 45 -1.03 12.63 -16.00
N LEU A 46 -1.70 12.15 -14.96
CA LEU A 46 -3.03 12.60 -14.58
C LEU A 46 -3.02 14.09 -14.20
N ALA A 47 -2.07 14.51 -13.36
CA ALA A 47 -1.93 15.90 -12.90
C ALA A 47 -1.67 16.90 -14.05
N TRP A 48 -0.93 16.50 -15.08
CA TRP A 48 -0.64 17.33 -16.26
C TRP A 48 -1.59 17.10 -17.44
N GLY A 49 -2.63 16.28 -17.30
CA GLY A 49 -3.56 15.97 -18.39
C GLY A 49 -2.91 15.29 -19.60
N ILE A 50 -1.76 14.63 -19.42
CA ILE A 50 -1.02 13.99 -20.51
C ILE A 50 -1.62 12.62 -20.80
N GLY A 51 -2.10 12.40 -22.02
CA GLY A 51 -2.50 11.07 -22.50
C GLY A 51 -3.94 10.67 -22.20
N GLY A 52 -4.86 11.64 -22.00
CA GLY A 52 -6.30 11.38 -21.94
C GLY A 52 -6.82 10.82 -20.60
N GLY A 53 -6.02 10.83 -19.55
CA GLY A 53 -6.51 10.71 -18.16
C GLY A 53 -7.22 9.42 -17.74
N SER A 54 -6.96 8.27 -18.35
CA SER A 54 -7.71 7.03 -18.10
C SER A 54 -6.90 5.92 -17.39
N GLY A 55 -5.95 6.26 -16.53
CA GLY A 55 -5.19 5.26 -15.79
C GLY A 55 -5.43 5.40 -14.28
N ASP A 56 -5.79 4.32 -13.61
CA ASP A 56 -5.91 4.30 -12.15
C ASP A 56 -4.51 4.53 -11.52
N ALA A 57 -4.32 5.65 -10.79
CA ALA A 57 -3.06 5.97 -10.11
C ALA A 57 -2.95 5.21 -8.77
N ASP A 58 -3.21 3.91 -8.81
CA ASP A 58 -3.21 2.98 -7.70
C ASP A 58 -2.37 1.72 -7.99
N THR A 59 -2.35 0.77 -7.08
CA THR A 59 -1.63 -0.50 -7.26
C THR A 59 -2.21 -1.33 -8.40
N SER A 60 -3.54 -1.32 -8.58
CA SER A 60 -4.23 -2.06 -9.66
C SER A 60 -3.87 -1.50 -11.02
N GLY A 61 -3.88 -0.18 -11.20
CA GLY A 61 -3.49 0.49 -12.43
C GLY A 61 -2.02 0.27 -12.79
N ALA A 62 -1.13 0.31 -11.80
CA ALA A 62 0.27 0.00 -12.01
C ALA A 62 0.48 -1.46 -12.46
N LEU A 63 -0.21 -2.41 -11.82
CA LEU A 63 -0.16 -3.82 -12.20
C LEU A 63 -0.75 -4.08 -13.60
N LYS A 64 -1.85 -3.39 -13.98
CA LYS A 64 -2.40 -3.44 -15.34
C LYS A 64 -1.41 -2.89 -16.36
N THR A 65 -0.71 -1.80 -16.02
CA THR A 65 0.36 -1.24 -16.86
C THR A 65 1.49 -2.23 -17.05
N VAL A 66 1.91 -2.92 -15.99
CA VAL A 66 2.88 -4.03 -16.09
C VAL A 66 2.34 -5.15 -16.97
N ALA A 67 1.08 -5.57 -16.76
CA ALA A 67 0.43 -6.65 -17.51
C ALA A 67 0.41 -6.40 -19.03
N SER A 68 0.19 -5.14 -19.43
CA SER A 68 0.14 -4.73 -20.84
C SER A 68 1.51 -4.59 -21.50
N SER A 69 2.60 -4.68 -20.74
CA SER A 69 3.97 -4.64 -21.29
C SER A 69 4.37 -5.94 -21.99
N GLY A 70 5.35 -5.90 -22.90
CA GLY A 70 5.82 -7.08 -23.62
C GLY A 70 6.36 -8.23 -22.77
N GLY A 71 6.69 -7.97 -21.51
CA GLY A 71 7.10 -8.96 -20.49
C GLY A 71 6.10 -9.15 -19.36
N GLY A 72 4.90 -8.60 -19.50
CA GLY A 72 3.89 -8.50 -18.45
C GLY A 72 3.59 -9.78 -17.66
N PRO A 73 3.28 -10.90 -18.31
CA PRO A 73 2.99 -12.15 -17.61
C PRO A 73 4.15 -12.65 -16.74
N LEU A 74 5.38 -12.50 -17.20
CA LEU A 74 6.58 -12.88 -16.46
C LEU A 74 6.79 -11.95 -15.25
N MET A 75 6.65 -10.64 -15.46
CA MET A 75 6.78 -9.63 -14.41
C MET A 75 5.69 -9.82 -13.33
N LEU A 76 4.45 -10.10 -13.73
CA LEU A 76 3.38 -10.42 -12.78
C LEU A 76 3.67 -11.70 -12.00
N GLY A 77 4.25 -12.72 -12.63
CA GLY A 77 4.71 -13.94 -11.95
C GLY A 77 5.75 -13.62 -10.87
N PHE A 78 6.74 -12.79 -11.17
CA PHE A 78 7.71 -12.32 -10.18
C PHE A 78 7.06 -11.46 -9.09
N ALA A 79 6.06 -10.64 -9.42
CA ALA A 79 5.32 -9.85 -8.43
C ALA A 79 4.55 -10.77 -7.46
N VAL A 80 3.81 -11.75 -7.96
CA VAL A 80 3.07 -12.73 -7.13
C VAL A 80 4.02 -13.44 -6.17
N LEU A 81 5.09 -14.06 -6.70
CA LEU A 81 6.05 -14.81 -5.89
C LEU A 81 6.81 -13.91 -4.92
N GLY A 82 7.27 -12.75 -5.37
CA GLY A 82 8.00 -11.80 -4.55
C GLY A 82 7.16 -11.25 -3.41
N PHE A 83 5.93 -10.82 -3.67
CA PHE A 83 5.03 -10.32 -2.63
C PHE A 83 4.60 -11.42 -1.66
N LEU A 84 4.39 -12.65 -2.15
CA LEU A 84 4.06 -13.77 -1.29
C LEU A 84 5.22 -14.09 -0.33
N MET A 85 6.45 -14.16 -0.84
CA MET A 85 7.64 -14.40 0.00
C MET A 85 7.86 -13.25 0.99
N LEU A 86 7.66 -12.00 0.57
CA LEU A 86 7.73 -10.84 1.44
C LEU A 86 6.65 -10.88 2.52
N ALA A 87 5.43 -11.26 2.18
CA ALA A 87 4.35 -11.44 3.16
C ALA A 87 4.70 -12.53 4.19
N VAL A 88 5.27 -13.66 3.76
CA VAL A 88 5.73 -14.74 4.66
C VAL A 88 6.84 -14.25 5.58
N ALA A 89 7.85 -13.54 5.06
CA ALA A 89 8.93 -12.99 5.86
C ALA A 89 8.41 -12.01 6.93
N LEU A 90 7.48 -11.12 6.55
CA LEU A 90 6.86 -10.15 7.46
C LEU A 90 5.93 -10.80 8.47
N ALA A 91 5.19 -11.86 8.08
CA ALA A 91 4.38 -12.64 9.00
C ALA A 91 5.27 -13.37 10.04
N ALA A 92 6.39 -13.94 9.59
CA ALA A 92 7.39 -14.51 10.50
C ALA A 92 7.94 -13.45 11.46
N ALA A 93 8.31 -12.27 10.96
CA ALA A 93 8.78 -11.16 11.78
C ALA A 93 7.72 -10.67 12.79
N ALA A 94 6.43 -10.71 12.44
CA ALA A 94 5.34 -10.38 13.35
C ALA A 94 5.20 -11.38 14.50
N ILE A 95 5.53 -12.65 14.28
CA ILE A 95 5.48 -13.71 15.31
C ILE A 95 6.73 -13.66 16.19
N VAL A 96 7.92 -13.54 15.56
CA VAL A 96 9.24 -13.65 16.22
C VAL A 96 9.76 -12.32 16.75
N GLY A 97 9.27 -11.18 16.23
CA GLY A 97 9.76 -9.84 16.57
C GLY A 97 9.66 -9.50 18.07
N GLY A 98 10.63 -8.69 18.57
CA GLY A 98 10.76 -8.38 20.00
C GLY A 98 9.69 -7.42 20.51
N GLU A 99 9.64 -6.19 19.97
CA GLU A 99 8.71 -5.16 20.44
C GLU A 99 7.31 -5.31 19.83
N THR A 100 6.29 -5.09 20.66
CA THR A 100 4.87 -5.17 20.22
C THR A 100 4.57 -4.23 19.06
N SER A 101 5.16 -3.03 19.05
CA SER A 101 4.97 -2.06 17.97
C SER A 101 5.50 -2.56 16.62
N ASP A 102 6.64 -3.23 16.62
CA ASP A 102 7.26 -3.76 15.40
C ASP A 102 6.55 -5.01 14.90
N ARG A 103 6.05 -5.83 15.82
CA ARG A 103 5.18 -6.97 15.50
C ARG A 103 3.90 -6.52 14.80
N ILE A 104 3.23 -5.47 15.32
CA ILE A 104 2.01 -4.93 14.71
C ILE A 104 2.30 -4.34 13.32
N LYS A 105 3.39 -3.58 13.17
CA LYS A 105 3.81 -3.03 11.87
C LYS A 105 4.11 -4.14 10.85
N SER A 106 4.79 -5.20 11.29
CA SER A 106 5.12 -6.34 10.43
C SER A 106 3.87 -7.11 10.03
N ALA A 107 2.92 -7.32 10.94
CA ALA A 107 1.65 -7.95 10.65
C ALA A 107 0.82 -7.13 9.63
N ALA A 108 0.71 -5.82 9.83
CA ALA A 108 0.02 -4.93 8.90
C ALA A 108 0.64 -4.96 7.49
N LYS A 109 1.97 -4.92 7.41
CA LYS A 109 2.69 -5.04 6.13
C LYS A 109 2.48 -6.43 5.50
N ALA A 110 2.47 -7.51 6.28
CA ALA A 110 2.22 -8.86 5.78
C ALA A 110 0.85 -8.96 5.11
N VAL A 111 -0.20 -8.41 5.74
CA VAL A 111 -1.55 -8.34 5.16
C VAL A 111 -1.54 -7.54 3.86
N MET A 112 -0.90 -6.37 3.85
CA MET A 112 -0.81 -5.53 2.65
C MET A 112 -0.11 -6.25 1.48
N TYR A 113 1.02 -6.91 1.71
CA TYR A 113 1.73 -7.63 0.65
C TYR A 113 1.02 -8.92 0.22
N THR A 114 0.23 -9.54 1.10
CA THR A 114 -0.68 -10.62 0.71
C THR A 114 -1.75 -10.11 -0.25
N SER A 115 -2.33 -8.94 0.01
CA SER A 115 -3.28 -8.29 -0.91
C SER A 115 -2.64 -7.95 -2.25
N PHE A 116 -1.40 -7.46 -2.26
CA PHE A 116 -0.67 -7.19 -3.51
C PHE A 116 -0.35 -8.46 -4.30
N ALA A 117 0.01 -9.55 -3.63
CA ALA A 117 0.19 -10.85 -4.28
C ALA A 117 -1.12 -11.34 -4.92
N TRP A 118 -2.23 -11.21 -4.20
CA TRP A 118 -3.56 -11.56 -4.71
C TRP A 118 -3.98 -10.69 -5.90
N SER A 119 -3.81 -9.37 -5.82
CA SER A 119 -4.12 -8.44 -6.93
C SER A 119 -3.27 -8.75 -8.16
N SER A 120 -1.97 -9.02 -7.98
CA SER A 120 -1.07 -9.42 -9.07
C SER A 120 -1.52 -10.71 -9.74
N PHE A 121 -1.93 -11.70 -8.94
CA PHE A 121 -2.45 -12.97 -9.43
C PHE A 121 -3.78 -12.80 -10.16
N ALA A 122 -4.72 -12.03 -9.60
CA ALA A 122 -6.02 -11.76 -10.21
C ALA A 122 -5.87 -11.06 -11.57
N ILE A 123 -5.00 -10.04 -11.66
CA ILE A 123 -4.72 -9.33 -12.91
C ILE A 123 -4.03 -10.25 -13.93
N ALA A 124 -3.11 -11.11 -13.50
CA ALA A 124 -2.50 -12.11 -14.37
C ALA A 124 -3.54 -13.07 -14.98
N ARG A 125 -4.68 -13.26 -14.30
CA ARG A 125 -5.83 -14.04 -14.78
C ARG A 125 -6.89 -13.20 -15.52
N GLY A 126 -6.64 -11.95 -15.80
CA GLY A 126 -7.52 -11.07 -16.57
C GLY A 126 -8.54 -10.30 -15.74
N ALA A 127 -8.39 -10.20 -14.41
CA ALA A 127 -9.26 -9.34 -13.61
C ALA A 127 -9.05 -7.85 -13.95
N SER A 128 -10.13 -7.10 -13.99
CA SER A 128 -10.14 -5.68 -14.40
C SER A 128 -10.54 -4.70 -13.27
N ASN A 129 -10.86 -5.21 -12.07
CA ASN A 129 -11.34 -4.35 -10.98
C ASN A 129 -10.28 -3.36 -10.52
N SER A 130 -10.68 -2.11 -10.26
CA SER A 130 -9.83 -1.08 -9.64
C SER A 130 -9.81 -1.21 -8.11
N ASP A 131 -8.79 -0.63 -7.45
CA ASP A 131 -8.76 -0.57 -5.99
C ASP A 131 -9.81 0.43 -5.46
N GLU A 132 -10.20 1.42 -6.27
CA GLU A 132 -11.30 2.35 -5.97
C GLU A 132 -12.63 1.61 -5.82
N ALA A 133 -13.02 0.81 -6.82
CA ALA A 133 -14.26 0.00 -6.74
C ALA A 133 -14.30 -0.92 -5.52
N LYS A 134 -13.15 -1.49 -5.13
CA LYS A 134 -13.07 -2.30 -3.90
C LYS A 134 -13.23 -1.45 -2.64
N THR A 135 -12.70 -0.23 -2.63
CA THR A 135 -12.83 0.69 -1.50
C THR A 135 -14.28 1.10 -1.32
N ASP A 136 -14.97 1.43 -2.41
CA ASP A 136 -16.40 1.79 -2.41
C ASP A 136 -17.25 0.62 -1.93
N ASP A 137 -17.05 -0.59 -2.48
CA ASP A 137 -17.76 -1.80 -2.08
C ASP A 137 -17.60 -2.11 -0.59
N VAL A 138 -16.35 -2.06 -0.07
CA VAL A 138 -16.07 -2.31 1.35
C VAL A 138 -16.66 -1.22 2.23
N THR A 139 -16.55 0.04 1.82
CA THR A 139 -17.11 1.17 2.56
C THR A 139 -18.63 1.07 2.62
N ALA A 140 -19.30 0.78 1.48
CA ALA A 140 -20.75 0.57 1.41
C ALA A 140 -21.19 -0.59 2.33
N GLN A 141 -20.47 -1.71 2.30
CA GLN A 141 -20.77 -2.86 3.14
C GLN A 141 -20.64 -2.54 4.62
N VAL A 142 -19.57 -1.84 5.03
CA VAL A 142 -19.37 -1.43 6.43
C VAL A 142 -20.43 -0.42 6.84
N MET A 143 -20.75 0.57 6.00
CA MET A 143 -21.77 1.59 6.29
C MET A 143 -23.17 1.00 6.41
N GLY A 144 -23.46 -0.10 5.73
CA GLY A 144 -24.71 -0.85 5.86
C GLY A 144 -24.90 -1.57 7.20
N MET A 145 -23.84 -1.70 8.01
CA MET A 145 -23.89 -2.32 9.34
C MET A 145 -24.37 -1.31 10.41
N PRO A 146 -25.05 -1.77 11.49
CA PRO A 146 -25.39 -0.90 12.60
C PRO A 146 -24.14 -0.22 13.18
N GLY A 147 -24.09 1.11 13.18
CA GLY A 147 -22.93 1.89 13.62
C GLY A 147 -21.79 1.97 12.62
N GLY A 148 -21.92 1.43 11.41
CA GLY A 148 -20.87 1.37 10.40
C GLY A 148 -20.27 2.72 10.04
N ARG A 149 -21.09 3.78 9.97
CA ARG A 149 -20.62 5.14 9.71
C ARG A 149 -19.57 5.64 10.73
N TYR A 150 -19.70 5.23 12.00
CA TYR A 150 -18.71 5.59 13.03
C TYR A 150 -17.41 4.82 12.85
N ILE A 151 -17.48 3.58 12.34
CA ILE A 151 -16.30 2.78 11.99
C ILE A 151 -15.57 3.45 10.82
N VAL A 152 -16.29 3.83 9.76
CA VAL A 152 -15.73 4.55 8.61
C VAL A 152 -15.13 5.89 9.03
N GLY A 153 -15.83 6.66 9.88
CA GLY A 153 -15.29 7.90 10.45
C GLY A 153 -14.00 7.69 11.26
N LEU A 154 -13.94 6.64 12.07
CA LEU A 154 -12.72 6.28 12.80
C LEU A 154 -11.58 5.93 11.84
N VAL A 155 -11.84 5.18 10.77
CA VAL A 155 -10.87 4.87 9.73
C VAL A 155 -10.36 6.15 9.08
N GLY A 156 -11.23 7.10 8.73
CA GLY A 156 -10.85 8.41 8.20
C GLY A 156 -9.90 9.17 9.13
N LEU A 157 -10.20 9.19 10.44
CA LEU A 157 -9.33 9.81 11.45
C LEU A 157 -7.95 9.12 11.53
N VAL A 158 -7.91 7.79 11.47
CA VAL A 158 -6.66 7.02 11.44
C VAL A 158 -5.85 7.36 10.19
N VAL A 159 -6.49 7.44 9.03
CA VAL A 159 -5.83 7.82 7.76
C VAL A 159 -5.25 9.24 7.86
N LEU A 160 -5.98 10.20 8.44
CA LEU A 160 -5.47 11.55 8.68
C LEU A 160 -4.24 11.55 9.63
N GLY A 161 -4.27 10.74 10.68
CA GLY A 161 -3.12 10.56 11.58
C GLY A 161 -1.89 10.01 10.84
N VAL A 162 -2.09 9.00 9.99
CA VAL A 162 -1.04 8.42 9.14
C VAL A 162 -0.52 9.45 8.13
N ALA A 163 -1.41 10.24 7.54
CA ALA A 163 -1.05 11.33 6.62
C ALA A 163 -0.14 12.36 7.28
N GLY A 164 -0.53 12.86 8.46
CA GLY A 164 0.28 13.80 9.25
C GLY A 164 1.65 13.20 9.62
N TYR A 165 1.69 11.92 9.98
CA TYR A 165 2.95 11.23 10.25
C TYR A 165 3.85 11.15 9.01
N HIS A 166 3.31 10.90 7.81
CA HIS A 166 4.09 10.90 6.56
C HIS A 166 4.67 12.27 6.25
N VAL A 167 3.88 13.34 6.38
CA VAL A 167 4.38 14.72 6.22
C VAL A 167 5.51 15.00 7.23
N TYR A 168 5.30 14.67 8.50
CA TYR A 168 6.32 14.83 9.54
C TYR A 168 7.58 14.02 9.22
N LYS A 169 7.44 12.75 8.83
CA LYS A 169 8.56 11.86 8.50
C LYS A 169 9.37 12.37 7.31
N GLY A 170 8.70 12.91 6.29
CA GLY A 170 9.35 13.56 5.15
C GLY A 170 10.07 14.85 5.55
N TRP A 171 9.39 15.74 6.31
CA TRP A 171 9.95 17.02 6.73
C TRP A 171 11.16 16.85 7.64
N SER A 172 11.07 15.99 8.65
CA SER A 172 12.11 15.72 9.63
C SER A 172 13.22 14.80 9.14
N LYS A 173 13.15 14.28 7.90
CA LYS A 173 14.07 13.28 7.32
C LYS A 173 14.14 11.97 8.12
N LYS A 174 13.17 11.67 8.97
CA LYS A 174 13.14 10.45 9.79
C LYS A 174 13.08 9.15 8.96
N PHE A 175 12.73 9.23 7.68
CA PHE A 175 12.79 8.08 6.78
C PHE A 175 14.23 7.55 6.55
N LEU A 176 15.25 8.36 6.84
CA LEU A 176 16.64 7.93 6.75
C LEU A 176 17.01 6.90 7.82
N GLU A 177 16.30 6.89 8.95
CA GLU A 177 16.49 5.91 10.04
C GLU A 177 16.10 4.48 9.59
N ASP A 178 15.27 4.36 8.54
CA ASP A 178 14.86 3.06 7.98
C ASP A 178 15.90 2.50 6.98
N LEU A 179 16.93 3.27 6.62
CA LEU A 179 17.95 2.90 5.64
C LEU A 179 19.23 2.42 6.34
N GLN A 180 19.85 1.38 5.79
CA GLN A 180 21.13 0.85 6.31
C GLN A 180 22.33 1.74 5.95
N GLU A 181 22.24 2.44 4.80
CA GLU A 181 23.30 3.32 4.28
C GLU A 181 22.69 4.66 3.82
N HIS A 182 23.52 5.71 3.82
CA HIS A 182 23.09 7.03 3.37
C HIS A 182 22.93 7.05 1.84
N PRO A 183 21.71 7.37 1.30
CA PRO A 183 21.41 7.18 -0.13
C PRO A 183 21.95 8.29 -1.04
N GLY A 184 22.65 9.29 -0.49
CA GLY A 184 23.10 10.48 -1.22
C GLY A 184 22.07 11.63 -1.18
N ASP A 185 22.56 12.87 -1.37
CA ASP A 185 21.76 14.09 -1.14
C ASP A 185 20.53 14.24 -2.07
N TRP A 186 20.67 13.84 -3.33
CA TRP A 186 19.55 13.91 -4.26
C TRP A 186 18.43 12.95 -3.84
N ALA A 187 18.77 11.73 -3.41
CA ALA A 187 17.80 10.73 -2.96
C ALA A 187 17.13 11.15 -1.63
N VAL A 188 17.87 11.84 -0.76
CA VAL A 188 17.30 12.47 0.45
C VAL A 188 16.25 13.51 0.07
N THR A 189 16.54 14.36 -0.92
CA THR A 189 15.60 15.39 -1.37
C THR A 189 14.37 14.76 -2.04
N ALA A 190 14.57 13.78 -2.92
CA ALA A 190 13.49 13.05 -3.56
C ALA A 190 12.62 12.30 -2.52
N GLY A 191 13.25 11.67 -1.53
CA GLY A 191 12.54 11.02 -0.42
C GLY A 191 11.69 11.98 0.40
N ARG A 192 12.23 13.17 0.75
CA ARG A 192 11.44 14.21 1.44
C ARG A 192 10.21 14.60 0.65
N LEU A 193 10.38 14.93 -0.64
CA LEU A 193 9.27 15.32 -1.51
C LEU A 193 8.25 14.18 -1.63
N GLY A 194 8.70 12.94 -1.82
CA GLY A 194 7.83 11.77 -1.92
C GLY A 194 7.01 11.51 -0.64
N TYR A 195 7.64 11.59 0.53
CA TYR A 195 6.92 11.41 1.81
C TYR A 195 5.92 12.54 2.07
N VAL A 196 6.27 13.80 1.77
CA VAL A 196 5.36 14.95 1.92
C VAL A 196 4.19 14.82 0.93
N ALA A 197 4.47 14.56 -0.35
CA ALA A 197 3.43 14.39 -1.37
C ALA A 197 2.47 13.23 -1.02
N LYS A 198 3.01 12.09 -0.57
CA LYS A 198 2.20 10.96 -0.09
C LYS A 198 1.34 11.37 1.11
N GLY A 199 1.89 12.13 2.05
CA GLY A 199 1.14 12.63 3.19
C GLY A 199 0.00 13.54 2.77
N CYS A 200 0.23 14.47 1.83
CA CYS A 200 -0.81 15.35 1.28
C CYS A 200 -1.91 14.54 0.57
N ALA A 201 -1.56 13.55 -0.26
CA ALA A 201 -2.54 12.69 -0.91
C ALA A 201 -3.40 11.91 0.10
N LEU A 202 -2.76 11.34 1.15
CA LEU A 202 -3.47 10.65 2.22
C LEU A 202 -4.35 11.60 3.07
N LEU A 203 -3.99 12.90 3.19
CA LEU A 203 -4.86 13.89 3.82
C LEU A 203 -6.18 14.03 3.06
N VAL A 204 -6.11 14.12 1.72
CA VAL A 204 -7.32 14.20 0.89
C VAL A 204 -8.14 12.92 1.02
N VAL A 205 -7.53 11.73 0.92
CA VAL A 205 -8.22 10.45 1.14
C VAL A 205 -8.91 10.43 2.51
N GLY A 206 -8.21 10.79 3.57
CA GLY A 206 -8.77 10.79 4.93
C GLY A 206 -9.96 11.77 5.08
N LEU A 207 -9.89 12.92 4.43
CA LEU A 207 -10.99 13.89 4.40
C LEU A 207 -12.20 13.35 3.63
N LEU A 208 -12.00 12.73 2.47
CA LEU A 208 -13.08 12.12 1.67
C LEU A 208 -13.76 10.99 2.45
N VAL A 209 -13.00 10.13 3.11
CA VAL A 209 -13.55 9.07 3.98
C VAL A 209 -14.35 9.66 5.16
N LEU A 210 -13.92 10.77 5.75
CA LEU A 210 -14.69 11.45 6.80
C LEU A 210 -15.96 12.08 6.26
N LEU A 211 -15.92 12.68 5.07
CA LEU A 211 -17.12 13.23 4.41
C LEU A 211 -18.12 12.12 4.09
N ALA A 212 -17.67 10.99 3.54
CA ALA A 212 -18.49 9.80 3.32
C ALA A 212 -19.20 9.36 4.60
N ALA A 213 -18.46 9.28 5.71
CA ALA A 213 -19.04 8.93 7.01
C ALA A 213 -20.04 9.99 7.52
N TRP A 214 -19.78 11.27 7.24
CA TRP A 214 -20.65 12.37 7.67
C TRP A 214 -21.96 12.40 6.89
N HIS A 215 -21.90 12.28 5.56
CA HIS A 215 -23.08 12.27 4.69
C HIS A 215 -23.79 10.91 4.66
N ALA A 216 -23.17 9.88 5.21
CA ALA A 216 -23.61 8.48 5.12
C ALA A 216 -23.69 7.99 3.65
N ASP A 217 -22.78 8.49 2.82
CA ASP A 217 -22.64 8.17 1.40
C ASP A 217 -21.29 7.50 1.15
N SER A 218 -21.30 6.23 0.73
CA SER A 218 -20.09 5.48 0.46
C SER A 218 -19.37 5.90 -0.82
N GLU A 219 -20.07 6.49 -1.78
CA GLU A 219 -19.48 6.95 -3.05
C GLU A 219 -18.53 8.14 -2.87
N GLU A 220 -18.62 8.86 -1.75
CA GLU A 220 -17.67 9.91 -1.39
C GLU A 220 -16.33 9.39 -0.85
N ALA A 221 -16.27 8.13 -0.46
CA ALA A 221 -15.05 7.50 0.08
C ALA A 221 -14.12 7.09 -1.05
N ALA A 222 -13.40 8.02 -1.62
CA ALA A 222 -12.45 7.76 -2.69
C ALA A 222 -11.10 7.26 -2.18
N GLY A 223 -10.48 6.35 -2.95
CA GLY A 223 -9.10 5.93 -2.76
C GLY A 223 -8.09 6.98 -3.21
N LEU A 224 -6.82 6.58 -3.37
CA LEU A 224 -5.74 7.48 -3.79
C LEU A 224 -6.02 8.11 -5.17
N ASP A 225 -6.59 7.34 -6.09
CA ASP A 225 -6.91 7.77 -7.44
C ASP A 225 -8.02 8.84 -7.44
N GLY A 226 -9.11 8.60 -6.74
CA GLY A 226 -10.19 9.59 -6.56
C GLY A 226 -9.71 10.85 -5.85
N ALA A 227 -8.81 10.74 -4.86
CA ALA A 227 -8.19 11.89 -4.22
C ALA A 227 -7.37 12.74 -5.20
N LEU A 228 -6.57 12.11 -6.07
CA LEU A 228 -5.80 12.81 -7.10
C LEU A 228 -6.70 13.48 -8.14
N THR A 229 -7.78 12.82 -8.54
CA THR A 229 -8.79 13.40 -9.43
C THR A 229 -9.44 14.62 -8.82
N THR A 230 -9.86 14.55 -7.55
CA THR A 230 -10.43 15.67 -6.80
C THR A 230 -9.46 16.86 -6.73
N ILE A 231 -8.18 16.63 -6.45
CA ILE A 231 -7.16 17.69 -6.43
C ILE A 231 -7.03 18.35 -7.81
N ARG A 232 -7.02 17.56 -8.89
CA ARG A 232 -6.93 18.07 -10.26
C ARG A 232 -8.11 18.96 -10.61
N ASP A 233 -9.33 18.56 -10.23
CA ASP A 233 -10.56 19.27 -10.61
C ASP A 233 -10.76 20.58 -9.79
N LEU A 234 -10.00 20.75 -8.70
CA LEU A 234 -9.94 21.97 -7.88
C LEU A 234 -8.85 22.95 -8.33
N ALA A 235 -7.91 22.54 -9.18
CA ALA A 235 -6.77 23.34 -9.65
C ALA A 235 -7.05 24.07 -10.95
#